data_1cf8250c8177e128888c91b726451f98
#
_entry.id   1cf8250c8177e128888c91b726451f98
#
_cell.length_a   1.000
_cell.length_b   1.000
_cell.length_c   1.000
_cell.angle_alpha   90.00
_cell.angle_beta   90.00
_cell.angle_gamma   90.00
#
_symmetry.space_group_name_H-M   'P 1'
#
loop_
_entity.id
_entity.type
_entity.pdbx_description
1 polymer ?
#
loop_
_entity_poly.entity_id
_entity_poly.type
_entity_poly.pdbx_seq_one_letter_code
_entity_poly.pdbx_strand_id
1 'polypeptide(L)'
;FENWQSMRLAITSIGLGELSSGSWKWTPHVPISRSGERHKNWVLFPEKINGRFAILHALTPNVMIDYFDSLEDLRHQPIQSNSNRTGRAGAWDAFVRGAGAPPIKTEFGWLLLYHGMNPKETVGYKVGAMLLDLKEPTKILYRSESPILEPQTWYENDWKPGVVYASGAVLLGKELLVYYGGGDKYIAMAKANLRDFLRKLTK
;
A
#
# COMPACT_ATOMS: atom_id res chain seq x y z
N PHE A 1 5.08 16.82 9.55
CA PHE A 1 5.64 16.08 10.71
C PHE A 1 5.51 16.96 11.93
N GLU A 2 4.72 16.56 12.93
CA GLU A 2 4.71 17.24 14.23
C GLU A 2 6.04 16.95 14.98
N ASN A 3 6.52 15.72 14.91
CA ASN A 3 7.84 15.25 15.36
C ASN A 3 8.05 13.80 14.93
N TRP A 4 9.22 13.20 15.21
CA TRP A 4 9.50 11.80 14.88
C TRP A 4 8.67 10.79 15.69
N GLN A 5 8.03 11.20 16.78
CA GLN A 5 7.20 10.36 17.64
C GLN A 5 5.74 10.35 17.19
N SER A 6 5.29 11.39 16.47
CA SER A 6 3.93 11.51 15.94
C SER A 6 3.95 11.70 14.43
N MET A 7 3.24 10.83 13.69
CA MET A 7 3.16 10.87 12.23
C MET A 7 1.71 10.64 11.81
N ARG A 8 1.06 11.69 11.32
CA ARG A 8 -0.34 11.63 10.89
C ARG A 8 -0.46 11.42 9.39
N LEU A 9 -1.50 10.70 9.00
CA LEU A 9 -1.96 10.61 7.63
C LEU A 9 -2.92 11.75 7.36
N ALA A 10 -2.83 12.30 6.16
CA ALA A 10 -3.78 13.29 5.66
C ALA A 10 -4.19 12.94 4.23
N ILE A 11 -5.37 13.37 3.84
CA ILE A 11 -5.89 13.28 2.47
C ILE A 11 -6.01 14.67 1.87
N THR A 12 -5.73 14.78 0.60
CA THR A 12 -6.00 15.96 -0.24
C THR A 12 -6.46 15.48 -1.60
N SER A 13 -7.13 16.32 -2.36
CA SER A 13 -7.62 16.00 -3.71
C SER A 13 -7.36 17.14 -4.69
N ILE A 14 -7.36 16.78 -5.97
CA ILE A 14 -7.29 17.73 -7.09
C ILE A 14 -8.32 17.30 -8.14
N GLY A 15 -8.99 18.25 -8.75
CA GLY A 15 -9.89 17.99 -9.87
C GLY A 15 -9.13 17.47 -11.10
N LEU A 16 -9.70 16.52 -11.84
CA LEU A 16 -9.07 15.99 -13.05
C LEU A 16 -8.79 17.08 -14.10
N GLY A 17 -9.69 18.07 -14.25
CA GLY A 17 -9.49 19.22 -15.13
C GLY A 17 -8.30 20.09 -14.72
N GLU A 18 -8.12 20.30 -13.42
CA GLU A 18 -6.98 21.06 -12.87
C GLU A 18 -5.68 20.30 -13.02
N LEU A 19 -5.70 18.97 -12.78
CA LEU A 19 -4.54 18.11 -13.01
C LEU A 19 -4.13 18.13 -14.49
N SER A 20 -5.08 17.97 -15.41
CA SER A 20 -4.83 17.94 -16.85
C SER A 20 -4.35 19.28 -17.41
N SER A 21 -4.84 20.40 -16.86
CA SER A 21 -4.43 21.76 -17.27
C SER A 21 -3.11 22.22 -16.63
N GLY A 22 -2.58 21.45 -15.67
CA GLY A 22 -1.39 21.83 -14.91
C GLY A 22 -1.62 22.98 -13.92
N SER A 23 -2.86 23.26 -13.53
CA SER A 23 -3.16 24.32 -12.57
C SER A 23 -2.78 23.99 -11.12
N TRP A 24 -2.65 22.69 -10.81
CA TRP A 24 -2.17 22.16 -9.53
C TRP A 24 -2.91 22.69 -8.28
N LYS A 25 -4.20 23.00 -8.40
CA LYS A 25 -5.01 23.48 -7.28
C LYS A 25 -5.50 22.33 -6.42
N TRP A 26 -4.75 22.03 -5.38
CA TRP A 26 -5.10 21.01 -4.40
C TRP A 26 -6.09 21.56 -3.36
N THR A 27 -7.01 20.71 -2.91
CA THR A 27 -7.83 21.02 -1.72
C THR A 27 -6.95 21.07 -0.47
N PRO A 28 -7.34 21.83 0.57
CA PRO A 28 -6.64 21.76 1.85
C PRO A 28 -6.58 20.33 2.36
N HIS A 29 -5.43 19.91 2.89
CA HIS A 29 -5.27 18.58 3.45
C HIS A 29 -6.12 18.38 4.71
N VAL A 30 -6.67 17.20 4.86
CA VAL A 30 -7.49 16.78 6.02
C VAL A 30 -6.75 15.66 6.74
N PRO A 31 -6.32 15.86 8.00
CA PRO A 31 -5.78 14.78 8.80
C PRO A 31 -6.81 13.70 9.04
N ILE A 32 -6.50 12.45 8.68
CA ILE A 32 -7.41 11.30 8.77
C ILE A 32 -7.02 10.29 9.86
N SER A 33 -5.88 10.46 10.50
CA SER A 33 -5.45 9.67 11.66
C SER A 33 -5.45 10.51 12.92
N ARG A 34 -5.53 9.87 14.08
CA ARG A 34 -5.49 10.56 15.38
C ARG A 34 -4.14 11.24 15.62
N SER A 35 -4.17 12.36 16.36
CA SER A 35 -2.95 13.03 16.83
C SER A 35 -2.27 12.19 17.92
N GLY A 36 -0.94 12.33 18.04
CA GLY A 36 -0.15 11.59 19.03
C GLY A 36 0.19 10.16 18.65
N GLU A 37 -0.39 9.63 17.56
CA GLU A 37 -0.12 8.28 17.06
C GLU A 37 0.84 8.30 15.88
N ARG A 38 1.50 7.15 15.63
CA ARG A 38 2.44 7.00 14.51
C ARG A 38 1.91 6.03 13.47
N HIS A 39 1.31 6.58 12.42
CA HIS A 39 0.74 5.82 11.33
C HIS A 39 1.39 6.14 9.99
N LYS A 40 1.41 5.16 9.09
CA LYS A 40 1.83 5.31 7.69
C LYS A 40 1.34 4.12 6.86
N ASN A 41 1.46 4.25 5.54
CA ASN A 41 1.15 3.18 4.58
C ASN A 41 -0.34 2.81 4.57
N TRP A 42 -1.22 3.79 4.74
CA TRP A 42 -2.65 3.63 4.51
C TRP A 42 -2.96 3.90 3.04
N VAL A 43 -3.95 3.20 2.52
CA VAL A 43 -4.35 3.36 1.11
C VAL A 43 -5.87 3.47 1.00
N LEU A 44 -6.31 4.39 0.13
CA LEU A 44 -7.70 4.51 -0.30
C LEU A 44 -7.93 3.51 -1.43
N PHE A 45 -9.04 2.76 -1.38
CA PHE A 45 -9.47 1.95 -2.51
C PHE A 45 -9.88 2.84 -3.67
N PRO A 46 -9.53 2.50 -4.93
CA PRO A 46 -9.83 3.35 -6.09
C PRO A 46 -11.31 3.38 -6.47
N GLU A 47 -12.09 2.42 -5.96
CA GLU A 47 -13.54 2.33 -6.15
C GLU A 47 -14.23 2.16 -4.80
N LYS A 48 -15.49 2.59 -4.72
CA LYS A 48 -16.34 2.34 -3.56
C LYS A 48 -16.62 0.84 -3.41
N ILE A 49 -16.52 0.34 -2.19
CA ILE A 49 -16.88 -1.02 -1.82
C ILE A 49 -18.25 -0.98 -1.16
N ASN A 50 -19.21 -1.71 -1.71
CA ASN A 50 -20.60 -1.69 -1.26
C ASN A 50 -21.19 -0.27 -1.13
N GLY A 51 -20.82 0.61 -2.10
CA GLY A 51 -21.29 1.98 -2.16
C GLY A 51 -20.54 2.99 -1.28
N ARG A 52 -19.56 2.56 -0.48
CA ARG A 52 -18.82 3.41 0.48
C ARG A 52 -17.34 3.54 0.11
N PHE A 53 -16.75 4.68 0.41
CA PHE A 53 -15.29 4.83 0.37
C PHE A 53 -14.64 3.93 1.41
N ALA A 54 -13.52 3.33 1.07
CA ALA A 54 -12.81 2.38 1.92
C ALA A 54 -11.33 2.76 2.06
N ILE A 55 -10.84 2.87 3.29
CA ILE A 55 -9.44 3.13 3.61
C ILE A 55 -8.88 1.93 4.36
N LEU A 56 -7.91 1.26 3.77
CA LEU A 56 -7.13 0.23 4.41
C LEU A 56 -6.04 0.89 5.26
N HIS A 57 -6.03 0.62 6.55
CA HIS A 57 -5.14 1.27 7.51
C HIS A 57 -4.30 0.30 8.37
N ALA A 58 -4.56 -1.01 8.30
CA ALA A 58 -3.72 -2.04 8.90
C ALA A 58 -3.78 -3.33 8.09
N LEU A 59 -2.69 -4.10 8.11
CA LEU A 59 -2.60 -5.44 7.54
C LEU A 59 -2.38 -6.51 8.62
N THR A 60 -1.98 -6.07 9.82
CA THR A 60 -1.66 -6.94 10.94
C THR A 60 -2.10 -6.31 12.26
N PRO A 61 -2.60 -7.09 13.23
CA PRO A 61 -2.75 -8.55 13.21
C PRO A 61 -3.81 -9.05 12.21
N ASN A 62 -4.76 -8.17 11.84
CA ASN A 62 -5.80 -8.41 10.83
C ASN A 62 -5.83 -7.27 9.81
N VAL A 63 -6.37 -7.52 8.65
CA VAL A 63 -6.69 -6.45 7.70
C VAL A 63 -7.80 -5.59 8.29
N MET A 64 -7.53 -4.29 8.44
CA MET A 64 -8.49 -3.33 8.97
C MET A 64 -8.80 -2.27 7.91
N ILE A 65 -10.09 -2.07 7.69
CA ILE A 65 -10.62 -1.12 6.70
C ILE A 65 -11.76 -0.35 7.34
N ASP A 66 -11.69 0.98 7.28
CA ASP A 66 -12.81 1.83 7.65
C ASP A 66 -13.56 2.31 6.41
N TYR A 67 -14.87 2.43 6.54
CA TYR A 67 -15.80 2.76 5.45
C TYR A 67 -16.52 4.07 5.73
N PHE A 68 -16.64 4.93 4.71
CA PHE A 68 -17.21 6.26 4.79
C PHE A 68 -18.17 6.50 3.64
N ASP A 69 -19.28 7.15 3.89
CA ASP A 69 -20.25 7.52 2.87
C ASP A 69 -19.71 8.69 2.04
N SER A 70 -18.96 9.60 2.70
CA SER A 70 -18.27 10.73 2.13
C SER A 70 -16.84 10.83 2.64
N LEU A 71 -15.90 11.30 1.81
CA LEU A 71 -14.55 11.64 2.25
C LEU A 71 -14.53 12.84 3.20
N GLU A 72 -15.59 13.65 3.22
CA GLU A 72 -15.76 14.75 4.17
C GLU A 72 -15.94 14.26 5.60
N ASP A 73 -16.53 13.08 5.79
CA ASP A 73 -16.71 12.46 7.11
C ASP A 73 -15.39 12.26 7.84
N LEU A 74 -14.29 12.07 7.10
CA LEU A 74 -12.94 11.94 7.64
C LEU A 74 -12.45 13.16 8.44
N ARG A 75 -13.03 14.35 8.19
CA ARG A 75 -12.72 15.56 8.96
C ARG A 75 -13.18 15.45 10.42
N HIS A 76 -14.27 14.73 10.63
CA HIS A 76 -14.94 14.64 11.91
C HIS A 76 -14.71 13.32 12.64
N GLN A 77 -14.28 12.30 11.89
CA GLN A 77 -14.09 10.94 12.40
C GLN A 77 -12.69 10.41 12.04
N PRO A 78 -11.62 10.87 12.72
CA PRO A 78 -10.29 10.32 12.46
C PRO A 78 -10.24 8.82 12.74
N ILE A 79 -9.64 8.07 11.81
CA ILE A 79 -9.48 6.62 11.90
C ILE A 79 -8.57 6.26 13.08
N GLN A 80 -9.00 5.30 13.88
CA GLN A 80 -8.18 4.66 14.91
C GLN A 80 -7.62 3.34 14.38
N SER A 81 -6.30 3.18 14.39
CA SER A 81 -5.64 1.99 13.86
C SER A 81 -4.81 1.28 14.92
N ASN A 82 -5.04 -0.02 15.08
CA ASN A 82 -4.36 -0.88 16.05
C ASN A 82 -3.33 -1.82 15.37
N SER A 83 -2.63 -1.34 14.34
CA SER A 83 -1.61 -2.13 13.67
C SER A 83 -0.44 -2.43 14.61
N ASN A 84 -0.11 -3.71 14.80
CA ASN A 84 1.04 -4.14 15.59
C ASN A 84 2.26 -4.48 14.72
N ARG A 85 2.10 -4.50 13.40
CA ARG A 85 3.12 -4.82 12.40
C ARG A 85 3.72 -6.23 12.48
N THR A 86 3.21 -7.10 13.33
CA THR A 86 3.68 -8.48 13.45
C THR A 86 3.18 -9.28 12.25
N GLY A 87 4.10 -9.82 11.46
CA GLY A 87 3.79 -10.64 10.30
C GLY A 87 3.88 -12.14 10.60
N ARG A 88 4.21 -12.94 9.58
CA ARG A 88 4.33 -14.40 9.70
C ARG A 88 5.63 -14.79 10.41
N ALA A 89 5.52 -15.49 11.52
CA ALA A 89 6.70 -15.92 12.29
C ALA A 89 7.64 -16.77 11.43
N GLY A 90 8.93 -16.42 11.43
CA GLY A 90 9.96 -17.13 10.68
C GLY A 90 9.98 -16.88 9.17
N ALA A 91 9.02 -16.15 8.62
CA ALA A 91 8.97 -15.83 7.20
C ALA A 91 9.72 -14.52 6.86
N TRP A 92 9.90 -14.26 5.56
CA TRP A 92 10.52 -13.03 5.06
C TRP A 92 9.77 -11.76 5.47
N ASP A 93 8.47 -11.87 5.73
CA ASP A 93 7.57 -10.81 6.16
C ASP A 93 7.15 -10.96 7.63
N ALA A 94 8.08 -11.40 8.46
CA ALA A 94 7.88 -11.46 9.92
C ALA A 94 7.55 -10.10 10.54
N PHE A 95 7.88 -9.02 9.83
CA PHE A 95 7.48 -7.67 10.15
C PHE A 95 6.82 -7.02 8.92
N VAL A 96 5.55 -6.62 9.05
CA VAL A 96 4.76 -5.99 7.98
C VAL A 96 4.74 -4.48 8.16
N ARG A 97 5.15 -3.76 7.12
CA ARG A 97 5.20 -2.29 7.16
C ARG A 97 3.88 -1.64 6.75
N GLY A 98 3.06 -2.35 6.00
CA GLY A 98 1.77 -1.89 5.50
C GLY A 98 1.67 -1.92 3.98
N ALA A 99 0.59 -1.35 3.46
CA ALA A 99 0.33 -1.27 2.03
C ALA A 99 1.34 -0.36 1.31
N GLY A 100 1.50 -0.60 0.03
CA GLY A 100 2.29 0.25 -0.86
C GLY A 100 1.40 1.13 -1.74
N ALA A 101 1.01 0.61 -2.89
CA ALA A 101 0.08 1.26 -3.80
C ALA A 101 -1.39 0.99 -3.41
N PRO A 102 -2.34 1.83 -3.85
CA PRO A 102 -3.76 1.49 -3.81
C PRO A 102 -4.02 0.12 -4.46
N PRO A 103 -4.97 -0.68 -3.93
CA PRO A 103 -5.28 -1.99 -4.49
C PRO A 103 -5.77 -1.91 -5.92
N ILE A 104 -5.41 -2.89 -6.74
CA ILE A 104 -5.90 -3.02 -8.11
C ILE A 104 -7.04 -4.03 -8.14
N LYS A 105 -8.20 -3.62 -8.69
CA LYS A 105 -9.32 -4.54 -8.90
C LYS A 105 -9.01 -5.53 -10.02
N THR A 106 -9.18 -6.81 -9.74
CA THR A 106 -9.04 -7.89 -10.70
C THR A 106 -10.30 -8.78 -10.69
N GLU A 107 -10.46 -9.67 -11.64
CA GLU A 107 -11.55 -10.64 -11.65
C GLU A 107 -11.52 -11.62 -10.46
N PHE A 108 -10.34 -11.81 -9.83
CA PHE A 108 -10.14 -12.75 -8.73
C PHE A 108 -10.15 -12.09 -7.34
N GLY A 109 -10.11 -10.76 -7.26
CA GLY A 109 -10.02 -10.03 -6.00
C GLY A 109 -9.29 -8.70 -6.14
N TRP A 110 -9.09 -8.01 -5.01
CA TRP A 110 -8.26 -6.82 -4.94
C TRP A 110 -6.80 -7.22 -4.77
N LEU A 111 -5.98 -6.98 -5.80
CA LEU A 111 -4.54 -7.17 -5.72
C LEU A 111 -3.92 -6.02 -4.92
N LEU A 112 -3.39 -6.34 -3.76
CA LEU A 112 -2.70 -5.41 -2.87
C LEU A 112 -1.21 -5.73 -2.81
N LEU A 113 -0.37 -4.73 -3.05
CA LEU A 113 1.06 -4.80 -2.80
C LEU A 113 1.36 -4.29 -1.40
N TYR A 114 2.18 -5.02 -0.65
CA TYR A 114 2.55 -4.65 0.72
C TYR A 114 4.04 -4.79 0.96
N HIS A 115 4.53 -4.10 1.97
CA HIS A 115 5.94 -4.15 2.35
C HIS A 115 6.12 -5.02 3.59
N GLY A 116 7.10 -5.90 3.52
CA GLY A 116 7.53 -6.74 4.62
C GLY A 116 9.05 -6.79 4.72
N MET A 117 9.51 -7.27 5.86
CA MET A 117 10.92 -7.54 6.12
C MET A 117 11.05 -8.58 7.23
N ASN A 118 12.18 -9.26 7.26
CA ASN A 118 12.58 -10.05 8.41
C ASN A 118 13.67 -9.27 9.18
N PRO A 119 13.42 -8.84 10.42
CA PRO A 119 14.40 -8.07 11.20
C PRO A 119 15.73 -8.81 11.46
N LYS A 120 15.77 -10.13 11.24
CA LYS A 120 16.98 -10.96 11.36
C LYS A 120 17.83 -10.97 10.08
N GLU A 121 17.29 -10.45 8.97
CA GLU A 121 18.00 -10.34 7.71
C GLU A 121 18.62 -8.96 7.57
N THR A 122 19.76 -8.87 6.88
CA THR A 122 20.43 -7.60 6.57
C THR A 122 19.70 -6.81 5.49
N VAL A 123 18.90 -7.50 4.67
CA VAL A 123 18.10 -6.89 3.59
C VAL A 123 16.83 -6.26 4.16
N GLY A 124 16.60 -4.98 3.85
CA GLY A 124 15.53 -4.18 4.39
C GLY A 124 14.14 -4.51 3.83
N TYR A 125 13.52 -3.57 3.11
CA TYR A 125 12.15 -3.75 2.62
C TYR A 125 12.07 -4.58 1.34
N LYS A 126 11.17 -5.56 1.37
CA LYS A 126 10.75 -6.36 0.22
C LYS A 126 9.26 -6.14 -0.03
N VAL A 127 8.79 -6.41 -1.23
CA VAL A 127 7.38 -6.29 -1.62
C VAL A 127 6.76 -7.68 -1.72
N GLY A 128 5.61 -7.85 -1.10
CA GLY A 128 4.73 -9.00 -1.26
C GLY A 128 3.42 -8.62 -1.92
N ALA A 129 2.63 -9.62 -2.27
CA ALA A 129 1.30 -9.45 -2.81
C ALA A 129 0.26 -10.21 -1.97
N MET A 130 -0.91 -9.61 -1.83
CA MET A 130 -2.12 -10.23 -1.30
C MET A 130 -3.24 -10.09 -2.31
N LEU A 131 -4.11 -11.09 -2.37
CA LEU A 131 -5.38 -11.00 -3.07
C LEU A 131 -6.47 -10.97 -2.00
N LEU A 132 -7.24 -9.88 -1.95
CA LEU A 132 -8.32 -9.67 -0.99
C LEU A 132 -9.67 -9.91 -1.67
N ASP A 133 -10.66 -10.34 -0.93
CA ASP A 133 -12.01 -10.56 -1.46
C ASP A 133 -12.62 -9.25 -2.00
N LEU A 134 -13.35 -9.33 -3.11
CA LEU A 134 -13.92 -8.16 -3.77
C LEU A 134 -15.00 -7.45 -2.96
N LYS A 135 -15.81 -8.22 -2.23
CA LYS A 135 -16.94 -7.71 -1.44
C LYS A 135 -16.57 -7.47 0.02
N GLU A 136 -15.67 -8.29 0.53
CA GLU A 136 -15.22 -8.28 1.91
C GLU A 136 -13.68 -8.24 1.98
N PRO A 137 -13.04 -7.13 1.62
CA PRO A 137 -11.59 -7.06 1.44
C PRO A 137 -10.79 -7.13 2.75
N THR A 138 -11.42 -7.27 3.89
CA THR A 138 -10.78 -7.72 5.14
C THR A 138 -10.38 -9.20 5.08
N LYS A 139 -10.96 -9.97 4.16
CA LYS A 139 -10.64 -11.37 3.92
C LYS A 139 -9.52 -11.52 2.92
N ILE A 140 -8.41 -12.10 3.35
CA ILE A 140 -7.28 -12.46 2.49
C ILE A 140 -7.60 -13.80 1.81
N LEU A 141 -7.66 -13.81 0.48
CA LEU A 141 -7.82 -15.02 -0.32
C LEU A 141 -6.48 -15.72 -0.55
N TYR A 142 -5.45 -14.94 -0.87
CA TYR A 142 -4.08 -15.43 -1.10
C TYR A 142 -3.07 -14.40 -0.59
N ARG A 143 -1.92 -14.90 -0.17
CA ARG A 143 -0.76 -14.09 0.23
C ARG A 143 0.50 -14.76 -0.28
N SER A 144 1.36 -14.02 -0.96
CA SER A 144 2.61 -14.54 -1.51
C SER A 144 3.49 -15.19 -0.43
N GLU A 145 3.97 -16.39 -0.68
CA GLU A 145 4.87 -17.09 0.24
C GLU A 145 6.26 -16.46 0.23
N SER A 146 6.70 -16.01 -0.95
CA SER A 146 7.97 -15.32 -1.16
C SER A 146 7.75 -13.87 -1.56
N PRO A 147 8.73 -12.98 -1.43
CA PRO A 147 8.66 -11.64 -1.99
C PRO A 147 8.44 -11.71 -3.50
N ILE A 148 7.63 -10.79 -4.04
CA ILE A 148 7.47 -10.62 -5.49
C ILE A 148 8.49 -9.64 -6.08
N LEU A 149 9.07 -8.80 -5.21
CA LEU A 149 10.14 -7.88 -5.54
C LEU A 149 11.04 -7.73 -4.31
N GLU A 150 12.33 -7.91 -4.51
CA GLU A 150 13.36 -7.75 -3.48
C GLU A 150 14.61 -7.07 -4.06
N PRO A 151 15.43 -6.41 -3.23
CA PRO A 151 16.60 -5.68 -3.71
C PRO A 151 17.64 -6.61 -4.34
N GLN A 152 17.87 -6.49 -5.63
CA GLN A 152 18.81 -7.30 -6.40
C GLN A 152 19.81 -6.47 -7.21
N THR A 153 19.42 -5.24 -7.57
CA THR A 153 20.25 -4.40 -8.46
C THR A 153 21.02 -3.35 -7.66
N TRP A 154 22.01 -2.73 -8.33
CA TRP A 154 22.88 -1.75 -7.69
C TRP A 154 22.09 -0.53 -7.15
N TYR A 155 21.11 -0.01 -7.90
CA TYR A 155 20.33 1.18 -7.52
C TYR A 155 19.36 0.93 -6.36
N GLU A 156 19.09 -0.32 -6.03
CA GLU A 156 18.29 -0.72 -4.85
C GLU A 156 19.14 -0.81 -3.58
N ASN A 157 20.48 -0.67 -3.75
CA ASN A 157 21.47 -0.84 -2.69
C ASN A 157 22.44 0.34 -2.55
N ASP A 158 22.35 1.36 -3.40
CA ASP A 158 23.36 2.44 -3.46
C ASP A 158 23.32 3.38 -2.26
N TRP A 159 22.17 3.94 -1.92
CA TRP A 159 22.03 4.92 -0.83
C TRP A 159 21.59 4.27 0.47
N LYS A 160 20.47 3.58 0.45
CA LYS A 160 19.92 2.82 1.57
C LYS A 160 19.82 1.36 1.18
N PRO A 161 20.87 0.57 1.50
CA PRO A 161 20.94 -0.80 1.02
C PRO A 161 19.75 -1.64 1.43
N GLY A 162 19.30 -2.47 0.50
CA GLY A 162 18.25 -3.43 0.76
C GLY A 162 16.84 -2.85 0.83
N VAL A 163 16.54 -1.76 0.11
CA VAL A 163 15.21 -1.15 0.12
C VAL A 163 14.58 -1.14 -1.27
N VAL A 164 13.44 -1.83 -1.41
CA VAL A 164 12.48 -1.64 -2.50
C VAL A 164 11.12 -1.26 -1.91
N TYR A 165 10.56 -0.14 -2.39
CA TYR A 165 9.31 0.39 -1.87
C TYR A 165 8.34 0.67 -3.01
N ALA A 166 7.35 -0.22 -3.22
CA ALA A 166 6.30 -0.04 -4.21
C ALA A 166 5.38 1.12 -3.79
N SER A 167 5.37 2.19 -4.56
CA SER A 167 4.60 3.41 -4.28
C SER A 167 3.42 3.61 -5.21
N GLY A 168 3.40 2.93 -6.37
CA GLY A 168 2.33 3.00 -7.35
C GLY A 168 2.21 1.70 -8.12
N ALA A 169 1.00 1.35 -8.52
CA ALA A 169 0.77 0.23 -9.42
C ALA A 169 -0.44 0.51 -10.30
N VAL A 170 -0.33 0.18 -11.58
CA VAL A 170 -1.40 0.37 -12.55
C VAL A 170 -1.50 -0.83 -13.47
N LEU A 171 -2.70 -1.08 -13.97
CA LEU A 171 -2.95 -2.06 -15.02
C LEU A 171 -3.10 -1.34 -16.36
N LEU A 172 -2.20 -1.61 -17.29
CA LEU A 172 -2.26 -1.09 -18.65
C LEU A 172 -2.51 -2.26 -19.62
N GLY A 173 -3.74 -2.42 -20.07
CA GLY A 173 -4.15 -3.58 -20.82
C GLY A 173 -3.99 -4.87 -20.00
N LYS A 174 -3.06 -5.73 -20.39
CA LYS A 174 -2.76 -6.99 -19.69
C LYS A 174 -1.50 -6.90 -18.82
N GLU A 175 -0.83 -5.75 -18.81
CA GLU A 175 0.43 -5.56 -18.09
C GLU A 175 0.18 -4.87 -16.75
N LEU A 176 0.65 -5.50 -15.68
CA LEU A 176 0.79 -4.91 -14.36
C LEU A 176 2.12 -4.14 -14.33
N LEU A 177 2.05 -2.84 -14.13
CA LEU A 177 3.21 -1.97 -13.95
C LEU A 177 3.29 -1.57 -12.47
N VAL A 178 4.45 -1.79 -11.85
CA VAL A 178 4.71 -1.45 -10.45
C VAL A 178 5.83 -0.45 -10.40
N TYR A 179 5.54 0.77 -9.95
CA TYR A 179 6.52 1.82 -9.73
C TYR A 179 7.03 1.75 -8.30
N TYR A 180 8.35 1.77 -8.14
CA TYR A 180 8.96 1.62 -6.84
C TYR A 180 10.20 2.49 -6.65
N GLY A 181 10.49 2.81 -5.39
CA GLY A 181 11.75 3.41 -4.99
C GLY A 181 12.79 2.33 -4.71
N GLY A 182 13.99 2.50 -5.27
CA GLY A 182 15.16 1.68 -5.01
C GLY A 182 16.17 2.45 -4.15
N GLY A 183 16.59 1.87 -3.02
CA GLY A 183 17.58 2.46 -2.12
C GLY A 183 17.17 3.82 -1.53
N ASP A 184 15.89 4.17 -1.50
CA ASP A 184 15.34 5.50 -1.15
C ASP A 184 15.93 6.66 -1.99
N LYS A 185 16.47 6.39 -3.16
CA LYS A 185 17.14 7.37 -4.01
C LYS A 185 16.69 7.34 -5.48
N TYR A 186 16.40 6.17 -6.00
CA TYR A 186 16.05 5.97 -7.39
C TYR A 186 14.58 5.61 -7.55
N ILE A 187 14.02 5.92 -8.72
CA ILE A 187 12.69 5.48 -9.14
C ILE A 187 12.89 4.43 -10.24
N ALA A 188 12.23 3.29 -10.08
CA ALA A 188 12.26 2.19 -11.01
C ALA A 188 10.86 1.65 -11.29
N MET A 189 10.74 0.82 -12.32
CA MET A 189 9.49 0.18 -12.70
C MET A 189 9.74 -1.31 -12.99
N ALA A 190 8.95 -2.17 -12.35
CA ALA A 190 8.84 -3.58 -12.68
C ALA A 190 7.53 -3.82 -13.45
N LYS A 191 7.52 -4.81 -14.36
CA LYS A 191 6.32 -5.19 -15.09
C LYS A 191 6.12 -6.70 -15.15
N ALA A 192 4.85 -7.11 -15.22
CA ALA A 192 4.46 -8.50 -15.41
C ALA A 192 3.15 -8.59 -16.19
N ASN A 193 2.93 -9.70 -16.89
CA ASN A 193 1.59 -10.03 -17.36
C ASN A 193 0.71 -10.35 -16.14
N LEU A 194 -0.43 -9.65 -15.98
CA LEU A 194 -1.30 -9.80 -14.80
C LEU A 194 -1.78 -11.23 -14.59
N ARG A 195 -2.23 -11.89 -15.67
CA ARG A 195 -2.78 -13.26 -15.59
C ARG A 195 -1.71 -14.26 -15.13
N ASP A 196 -0.52 -14.15 -15.69
CA ASP A 196 0.61 -15.01 -15.29
C ASP A 196 1.07 -14.74 -13.87
N PHE A 197 1.06 -13.45 -13.46
CA PHE A 197 1.34 -13.06 -12.10
C PHE A 197 0.33 -13.66 -11.11
N LEU A 198 -0.98 -13.48 -11.36
CA LEU A 198 -2.03 -14.02 -10.49
C LEU A 198 -2.00 -15.55 -10.43
N ARG A 199 -1.76 -16.22 -11.55
CA ARG A 199 -1.61 -17.69 -11.59
C ARG A 199 -0.44 -18.18 -10.72
N LYS A 200 0.64 -17.42 -10.64
CA LYS A 200 1.78 -17.75 -9.73
C LYS A 200 1.46 -17.45 -8.28
N LEU A 201 0.71 -16.36 -8.02
CA LEU A 201 0.32 -15.97 -6.67
C LEU A 201 -0.64 -16.97 -6.02
N THR A 202 -1.52 -17.62 -6.83
CA THR A 202 -2.59 -18.48 -6.33
C THR A 202 -2.25 -19.99 -6.38
N LYS A 203 -1.01 -20.35 -6.73
CA LYS A 203 -0.49 -21.73 -6.65
C LYS A 203 0.08 -22.03 -5.28
#